data_88c12300e80a53b97f04517b248a7fd5
#
_entry.id   88c12300e80a53b97f04517b248a7fd5
#
_cell.length_a   1.000
_cell.length_b   1.000
_cell.length_c   1.000
_cell.angle_alpha   90.00
_cell.angle_beta   90.00
_cell.angle_gamma   90.00
#
_symmetry.space_group_name_H-M   'P 1'
#
loop_
_entity.id
_entity.type
_entity.pdbx_description
1 polymer ?
#
loop_
_entity_poly.entity_id
_entity_poly.type
_entity_poly.pdbx_seq_one_letter_code
_entity_poly.pdbx_strand_id
1 'polypeptide(L)'
;MNYACHPTTLAWDNKLISPDYPGAMRALVEDDTSHAPCLFLLGACGEYAPAEQYSGDASLADRHGRELGHAVLATLEPLSAGHSHLRYDGPVESGA
;
A
#
# COMPACT_ATOMS: atom_id res chain seq x y z
N MET A 1 2.45 2.47 -4.58
CA MET A 1 1.80 1.16 -4.58
C MET A 1 0.31 1.32 -4.82
N ASN A 2 -0.30 0.48 -5.64
CA ASN A 2 -1.76 0.41 -5.82
C ASN A 2 -2.26 -0.94 -5.28
N TYR A 3 -3.32 -0.93 -4.46
CA TYR A 3 -3.89 -2.14 -3.88
C TYR A 3 -5.39 -2.02 -3.72
N ALA A 4 -6.14 -2.98 -4.24
CA ALA A 4 -7.60 -2.97 -4.25
C ALA A 4 -8.15 -3.71 -3.02
N CYS A 5 -8.12 -3.07 -1.86
CA CYS A 5 -8.68 -3.61 -0.63
C CYS A 5 -9.07 -2.45 0.31
N HIS A 6 -10.30 -2.45 0.79
CA HIS A 6 -10.75 -1.44 1.75
C HIS A 6 -9.90 -1.45 3.02
N PRO A 7 -9.44 -0.31 3.55
CA PRO A 7 -8.78 -0.23 4.84
C PRO A 7 -9.82 -0.25 5.98
N THR A 8 -10.43 -1.40 6.17
CA THR A 8 -11.53 -1.64 7.11
C THR A 8 -11.23 -2.73 8.13
N THR A 9 -9.94 -2.97 8.42
CA THR A 9 -9.55 -3.84 9.54
C THR A 9 -10.12 -3.30 10.83
N LEU A 10 -10.01 -1.99 11.03
CA LEU A 10 -10.58 -1.27 12.15
C LEU A 10 -11.95 -0.67 11.77
N ALA A 11 -12.82 -0.51 12.78
CA ALA A 11 -14.12 0.09 12.59
C ALA A 11 -14.54 0.87 13.86
N TRP A 12 -15.83 0.91 14.13
CA TRP A 12 -16.45 1.71 15.19
C TRP A 12 -15.98 1.38 16.62
N ASP A 13 -15.43 0.20 16.87
CA ASP A 13 -14.87 -0.17 18.17
C ASP A 13 -13.50 0.46 18.41
N ASN A 14 -12.79 0.85 17.34
CA ASN A 14 -11.55 1.58 17.44
C ASN A 14 -11.83 3.04 17.83
N LYS A 15 -11.15 3.52 18.86
CA LYS A 15 -11.26 4.89 19.38
C LYS A 15 -10.03 5.75 19.08
N LEU A 16 -9.08 5.22 18.33
CA LEU A 16 -7.84 5.90 17.97
C LEU A 16 -7.88 6.35 16.50
N ILE A 17 -7.19 7.45 16.20
CA ILE A 17 -6.91 7.80 14.81
C ILE A 17 -5.89 6.80 14.28
N SER A 18 -6.24 6.12 13.20
CA SER A 18 -5.37 5.09 12.60
C SER A 18 -5.49 5.12 11.09
N PRO A 19 -4.37 4.97 10.37
CA PRO A 19 -4.37 4.78 8.93
C PRO A 19 -4.73 3.35 8.50
N ASP A 20 -5.16 2.50 9.45
CA ASP A 20 -5.41 1.07 9.24
C ASP A 20 -4.15 0.35 8.67
N TYR A 21 -4.31 -0.79 7.99
CA TYR A 21 -3.19 -1.56 7.44
C TYR A 21 -2.25 -0.77 6.50
N PRO A 22 -2.70 0.24 5.72
CA PRO A 22 -1.78 1.03 4.91
C PRO A 22 -0.67 1.73 5.70
N GLY A 23 -0.93 2.08 6.96
CA GLY A 23 0.07 2.71 7.82
C GLY A 23 1.26 1.81 8.10
N ALA A 24 1.02 0.61 8.60
CA ALA A 24 2.07 -0.37 8.90
C ALA A 24 2.78 -0.86 7.63
N MET A 25 2.06 -1.01 6.52
CA MET A 25 2.63 -1.35 5.22
C MET A 25 3.65 -0.29 4.78
N ARG A 26 3.25 0.98 4.81
CA ARG A 26 4.13 2.09 4.41
C ARG A 26 5.35 2.19 5.30
N ALA A 27 5.17 2.10 6.61
CA ALA A 27 6.27 2.15 7.57
C ALA A 27 7.31 1.06 7.28
N LEU A 28 6.88 -0.17 7.04
CA LEU A 28 7.78 -1.28 6.72
C LEU A 28 8.53 -1.05 5.41
N VAL A 29 7.85 -0.60 4.35
CA VAL A 29 8.49 -0.37 3.05
C VAL A 29 9.46 0.81 3.12
N GLU A 30 9.09 1.89 3.78
CA GLU A 30 9.93 3.08 3.96
C GLU A 30 11.18 2.76 4.79
N ASP A 31 11.07 1.94 5.84
CA ASP A 31 12.21 1.51 6.64
C ASP A 31 13.22 0.69 5.82
N ASP A 32 12.73 -0.22 4.99
CA ASP A 32 13.59 -1.10 4.19
C ASP A 32 14.24 -0.38 3.00
N THR A 33 13.61 0.66 2.50
CA THR A 33 14.05 1.42 1.31
C THR A 33 14.80 2.71 1.63
N SER A 34 15.48 2.78 2.77
CA SER A 34 16.21 3.99 3.22
C SER A 34 15.31 5.24 3.28
N HIS A 35 14.12 5.07 3.79
CA HIS A 35 13.08 6.11 3.94
C HIS A 35 12.60 6.73 2.61
N ALA A 36 12.63 5.96 1.52
CA ALA A 36 11.99 6.37 0.29
C ALA A 36 10.46 6.50 0.50
N PRO A 37 9.83 7.61 0.13
CA PRO A 37 8.39 7.80 0.35
C PRO A 37 7.56 6.72 -0.33
N CYS A 38 6.69 6.06 0.42
CA CYS A 38 5.76 5.05 -0.08
C CYS A 38 4.36 5.64 -0.23
N LEU A 39 3.89 5.82 -1.45
CA LEU A 39 2.52 6.22 -1.72
C LEU A 39 1.60 4.99 -1.77
N PHE A 40 0.49 5.08 -1.05
CA PHE A 40 -0.58 4.11 -1.14
C PHE A 40 -1.73 4.68 -1.99
N LEU A 41 -2.10 3.98 -3.04
CA LEU A 41 -3.22 4.31 -3.91
C LEU A 41 -4.27 3.22 -3.78
N LEU A 42 -5.46 3.58 -3.34
CA LEU A 42 -6.57 2.66 -3.25
C LEU A 42 -7.06 2.31 -4.65
N GLY A 43 -7.03 1.03 -4.98
CA GLY A 43 -7.55 0.53 -6.25
C GLY A 43 -9.08 0.36 -6.22
N ALA A 44 -9.61 -0.23 -7.29
CA ALA A 44 -11.03 -0.58 -7.37
C ALA A 44 -11.34 -1.71 -6.38
N CYS A 45 -11.92 -1.37 -5.23
CA CYS A 45 -12.07 -2.27 -4.10
C CYS A 45 -13.51 -2.44 -3.60
N GLY A 46 -14.53 -2.12 -4.43
CA GLY A 46 -15.92 -2.14 -3.99
C GLY A 46 -16.36 -3.43 -3.28
N GLU A 47 -15.75 -4.56 -3.61
CA GLU A 47 -16.06 -5.87 -3.03
C GLU A 47 -14.89 -6.50 -2.26
N TYR A 48 -13.75 -5.81 -2.16
CA TYR A 48 -12.54 -6.34 -1.54
C TYR A 48 -12.25 -5.67 -0.21
N ALA A 49 -12.19 -6.49 0.85
CA ALA A 49 -11.88 -6.06 2.21
C ALA A 49 -10.97 -7.10 2.87
N PRO A 50 -10.30 -6.77 3.99
CA PRO A 50 -9.53 -7.74 4.75
C PRO A 50 -10.40 -8.92 5.19
N ALA A 51 -9.83 -10.13 5.21
CA ALA A 51 -10.54 -11.33 5.66
C ALA A 51 -10.99 -11.20 7.13
N GLU A 52 -10.16 -10.60 7.97
CA GLU A 52 -10.48 -10.19 9.32
C GLU A 52 -10.68 -8.68 9.34
N GLN A 53 -11.91 -8.21 9.57
CA GLN A 53 -12.25 -6.81 9.52
C GLN A 53 -13.22 -6.42 10.64
N TYR A 54 -13.44 -5.13 10.79
CA TYR A 54 -14.34 -4.53 11.78
C TYR A 54 -13.95 -4.85 13.22
N SER A 55 -12.65 -4.96 13.47
CA SER A 55 -12.06 -5.15 14.79
C SER A 55 -11.72 -3.81 15.46
N GLY A 56 -11.74 -3.78 16.79
CA GLY A 56 -11.16 -2.68 17.57
C GLY A 56 -9.66 -2.83 17.82
N ASP A 57 -9.05 -3.92 17.36
CA ASP A 57 -7.66 -4.27 17.63
C ASP A 57 -6.70 -3.68 16.58
N ALA A 58 -5.99 -2.62 16.97
CA ALA A 58 -5.00 -1.98 16.10
C ALA A 58 -3.84 -2.92 15.73
N SER A 59 -3.52 -3.92 16.58
CA SER A 59 -2.45 -4.87 16.27
C SER A 59 -2.78 -5.77 15.07
N LEU A 60 -4.06 -5.99 14.83
CA LEU A 60 -4.55 -6.71 13.65
C LEU A 60 -4.28 -5.91 12.36
N ALA A 61 -4.57 -4.62 12.39
CA ALA A 61 -4.27 -3.73 11.25
C ALA A 61 -2.77 -3.67 10.98
N ASP A 62 -1.93 -3.60 12.02
CA ASP A 62 -0.48 -3.62 11.88
C ASP A 62 0.02 -4.96 11.29
N ARG A 63 -0.57 -6.07 11.70
CA ARG A 63 -0.24 -7.40 11.14
C ARG A 63 -0.58 -7.47 9.65
N HIS A 64 -1.78 -7.07 9.25
CA HIS A 64 -2.18 -7.01 7.85
C HIS A 64 -1.27 -6.08 7.04
N GLY A 65 -0.92 -4.95 7.61
CA GLY A 65 -0.02 -3.99 6.97
C GLY A 65 1.39 -4.56 6.77
N ARG A 66 1.96 -5.23 7.76
CA ARG A 66 3.26 -5.88 7.62
C ARG A 66 3.24 -7.02 6.60
N GLU A 67 2.18 -7.83 6.58
CA GLU A 67 2.02 -8.89 5.59
C GLU A 67 2.04 -8.33 4.16
N LEU A 68 1.26 -7.29 3.91
CA LEU A 68 1.25 -6.59 2.63
C LEU A 68 2.60 -5.93 2.33
N GLY A 69 3.23 -5.32 3.31
CA GLY A 69 4.55 -4.68 3.17
C GLY A 69 5.63 -5.67 2.75
N HIS A 70 5.67 -6.85 3.32
CA HIS A 70 6.58 -7.92 2.89
C HIS A 70 6.32 -8.38 1.45
N ALA A 71 5.06 -8.46 1.03
CA ALA A 71 4.72 -8.76 -0.36
C ALA A 71 5.20 -7.66 -1.32
N VAL A 72 5.08 -6.39 -0.91
CA VAL A 72 5.62 -5.25 -1.68
C VAL A 72 7.12 -5.34 -1.82
N LEU A 73 7.86 -5.57 -0.73
CA LEU A 73 9.31 -5.70 -0.74
C LEU A 73 9.77 -6.87 -1.62
N ALA A 74 9.11 -8.02 -1.53
CA ALA A 74 9.37 -9.16 -2.39
C ALA A 74 9.15 -8.85 -3.87
N THR A 75 8.24 -7.95 -4.18
CA THR A 75 7.99 -7.49 -5.56
C THR A 75 9.04 -6.49 -6.02
N LEU A 76 9.53 -5.64 -5.10
CA LEU A 76 10.56 -4.63 -5.40
C LEU A 76 11.95 -5.24 -5.61
N GLU A 77 12.29 -6.29 -4.87
CA GLU A 77 13.62 -6.89 -4.85
C GLU A 77 14.15 -7.27 -6.24
N PRO A 78 13.38 -7.93 -7.13
CA PRO A 78 13.85 -8.26 -8.47
C PRO A 78 13.85 -7.08 -9.44
N LEU A 79 13.24 -5.95 -9.07
CA LEU A 79 13.26 -4.77 -9.92
C LEU A 79 14.64 -4.14 -9.83
N SER A 80 15.41 -4.20 -10.91
CA SER A 80 16.68 -3.50 -11.00
C SER A 80 16.44 -2.01 -10.70
N ALA A 81 17.32 -1.43 -9.87
CA ALA A 81 17.35 0.01 -9.67
C ALA A 81 17.34 0.67 -11.05
N GLY A 82 16.20 1.24 -11.39
CA GLY A 82 15.94 1.66 -12.76
C GLY A 82 16.87 2.79 -13.16
N HIS A 83 17.84 2.45 -13.94
CA HIS A 83 18.51 3.40 -14.81
C HIS A 83 17.68 3.63 -16.09
N SER A 84 16.36 3.53 -15.96
CA SER A 84 15.47 3.97 -17.02
C SER A 84 15.52 5.49 -17.04
N HIS A 85 16.32 6.02 -17.93
CA HIS A 85 16.23 7.42 -18.28
C HIS A 85 14.83 7.62 -18.92
N LEU A 86 13.88 8.00 -18.09
CA LEU A 86 12.59 8.43 -18.60
C LEU A 86 12.85 9.72 -19.40
N ARG A 87 12.68 9.64 -20.69
CA ARG A 87 12.73 10.78 -21.58
C ARG A 87 11.31 11.19 -21.92
N TYR A 88 10.99 12.44 -21.74
CA TYR A 88 9.72 12.97 -22.21
C TYR A 88 9.79 13.15 -23.74
N ASP A 89 9.00 12.38 -24.47
CA ASP A 89 8.95 12.42 -25.94
C ASP A 89 7.87 13.34 -26.51
N GLY A 90 7.23 14.15 -25.65
CA GLY A 90 6.16 15.07 -26.05
C GLY A 90 4.76 14.46 -25.93
N PRO A 91 3.71 15.23 -26.20
CA PRO A 91 2.36 14.71 -26.20
C PRO A 91 2.18 13.70 -27.34
N VAL A 92 1.69 12.51 -27.00
CA VAL A 92 1.24 11.54 -28.00
C VAL A 92 -0.19 11.93 -28.35
N GLU A 93 -0.41 12.35 -29.62
CA GLU A 93 -1.76 12.44 -30.11
C GLU A 93 -2.34 11.02 -30.16
N SER A 94 -3.28 10.73 -29.27
CA SER A 94 -4.05 9.50 -29.37
C SER A 94 -4.84 9.61 -30.67
N GLY A 95 -4.41 8.87 -31.70
CA GLY A 95 -5.21 8.68 -32.89
C GLY A 95 -6.57 8.09 -32.50
N ALA A 96 -7.61 8.85 -32.66
CA ALA A 96 -8.97 8.35 -32.49
C ALA A 96 -9.29 7.37 -33.65
#